data_ac906556aaee3bc21298eea89cd481a1
#
_entry.id   ac906556aaee3bc21298eea89cd481a1
#
_cell.length_a   1.000
_cell.length_b   1.000
_cell.length_c   1.000
_cell.angle_alpha   90.00
_cell.angle_beta   90.00
_cell.angle_gamma   90.00
#
_symmetry.space_group_name_H-M   'P 1'
#
loop_
_entity.id
_entity.type
_entity.pdbx_description
1 polymer ?
#
loop_
_entity_poly.entity_id
_entity_poly.type
_entity_poly.pdbx_seq_one_letter_code
_entity_poly.pdbx_strand_id
1 'polypeptide(L)'
;MSESRSGYRQSVSGLVGAVVMSLLLIAAIWLLSRFQNHDPVSPTPTVNFSAPLAQARAEAPFKVLAPHPVPPGWRATSARWEGAGPAVSWHLGLLTAKGSDAEYVGLDQSNDVPHEFIAATTTADEPGPRVTIGGVVWKTLTSADGHETALVREQPKVTTVVSGTASKAVLEGYVASLSTG
;
A
#
# COMPACT_ATOMS: atom_id res chain seq x y z
N MET A 1 -66.94 -39.10 4.49
CA MET A 1 -65.97 -37.99 4.21
C MET A 1 -64.66 -38.37 4.89
N SER A 2 -63.73 -38.88 4.11
CA SER A 2 -62.46 -39.37 4.64
C SER A 2 -61.40 -38.45 4.06
N GLU A 3 -60.81 -37.61 4.90
CA GLU A 3 -59.65 -36.77 4.52
C GLU A 3 -58.37 -37.61 4.51
N SER A 4 -57.82 -37.79 3.33
CA SER A 4 -56.51 -38.38 3.11
C SER A 4 -55.40 -37.37 3.45
N ARG A 5 -54.77 -37.56 4.62
CA ARG A 5 -53.53 -36.85 4.96
C ARG A 5 -52.38 -37.47 4.18
N SER A 6 -52.00 -36.82 3.09
CA SER A 6 -50.73 -37.12 2.36
C SER A 6 -49.56 -36.67 3.24
N GLY A 7 -48.93 -37.64 3.92
CA GLY A 7 -47.69 -37.42 4.66
C GLY A 7 -46.51 -37.21 3.68
N TYR A 8 -45.98 -36.01 3.63
CA TYR A 8 -44.73 -35.69 2.91
C TYR A 8 -43.55 -36.39 3.61
N ARG A 9 -43.25 -37.61 3.17
CA ARG A 9 -42.04 -38.31 3.58
C ARG A 9 -40.86 -37.66 2.84
N GLN A 10 -40.25 -36.67 3.46
CA GLN A 10 -38.92 -36.21 3.03
C GLN A 10 -37.95 -37.36 3.15
N SER A 11 -37.54 -37.89 1.99
CA SER A 11 -36.54 -38.96 1.93
C SER A 11 -35.20 -38.43 2.42
N VAL A 12 -34.70 -38.99 3.51
CA VAL A 12 -33.37 -38.69 4.08
C VAL A 12 -32.28 -38.82 3.01
N SER A 13 -32.46 -39.71 2.02
CA SER A 13 -31.59 -39.86 0.88
C SER A 13 -31.54 -38.64 -0.03
N GLY A 14 -32.65 -37.89 -0.19
CA GLY A 14 -32.68 -36.64 -0.93
C GLY A 14 -31.92 -35.52 -0.21
N LEU A 15 -32.05 -35.47 1.13
CA LEU A 15 -31.33 -34.49 1.94
C LEU A 15 -29.81 -34.75 1.90
N VAL A 16 -29.39 -36.01 2.04
CA VAL A 16 -27.97 -36.39 1.94
C VAL A 16 -27.42 -36.08 0.54
N GLY A 17 -28.19 -36.36 -0.52
CA GLY A 17 -27.82 -36.04 -1.90
C GLY A 17 -27.61 -34.52 -2.12
N ALA A 18 -28.51 -33.69 -1.56
CA ALA A 18 -28.39 -32.23 -1.66
C ALA A 18 -27.14 -31.70 -0.92
N VAL A 19 -26.85 -32.23 0.28
CA VAL A 19 -25.63 -31.84 1.03
C VAL A 19 -24.36 -32.22 0.30
N VAL A 20 -24.29 -33.45 -0.24
CA VAL A 20 -23.14 -33.90 -1.02
C VAL A 20 -22.92 -33.03 -2.28
N MET A 21 -24.02 -32.70 -2.98
CA MET A 21 -23.95 -31.83 -4.16
C MET A 21 -23.48 -30.41 -3.80
N SER A 22 -23.94 -29.86 -2.67
CA SER A 22 -23.48 -28.54 -2.19
C SER A 22 -22.00 -28.55 -1.82
N LEU A 23 -21.52 -29.60 -1.18
CA LEU A 23 -20.10 -29.74 -0.83
C LEU A 23 -19.22 -29.89 -2.08
N LEU A 24 -19.67 -30.62 -3.11
CA LEU A 24 -18.98 -30.73 -4.39
C LEU A 24 -18.93 -29.38 -5.13
N LEU A 25 -20.02 -28.60 -5.10
CA LEU A 25 -20.03 -27.24 -5.68
C LEU A 25 -19.05 -26.31 -4.95
N ILE A 26 -19.06 -26.31 -3.62
CA ILE A 26 -18.11 -25.51 -2.82
C ILE A 26 -16.68 -25.93 -3.10
N ALA A 27 -16.41 -27.23 -3.16
CA ALA A 27 -15.08 -27.75 -3.49
C ALA A 27 -14.65 -27.37 -4.93
N ALA A 28 -15.57 -27.41 -5.90
CA ALA A 28 -15.30 -26.99 -7.27
C ALA A 28 -15.01 -25.49 -7.36
N ILE A 29 -15.81 -24.64 -6.67
CA ILE A 29 -15.56 -23.20 -6.62
C ILE A 29 -14.23 -22.91 -5.92
N TRP A 30 -13.92 -23.58 -4.83
CA TRP A 30 -12.66 -23.42 -4.11
C TRP A 30 -11.46 -23.85 -4.97
N LEU A 31 -11.60 -24.96 -5.72
CA LEU A 31 -10.58 -25.42 -6.64
C LEU A 31 -10.40 -24.45 -7.82
N LEU A 32 -11.50 -23.95 -8.40
CA LEU A 32 -11.46 -22.95 -9.48
C LEU A 32 -10.81 -21.65 -9.02
N SER A 33 -11.16 -21.15 -7.84
CA SER A 33 -10.53 -19.93 -7.29
C SER A 33 -9.04 -20.12 -7.04
N ARG A 34 -8.60 -21.33 -6.69
CA ARG A 34 -7.18 -21.66 -6.51
C ARG A 34 -6.40 -21.69 -7.84
N PHE A 35 -7.07 -22.07 -8.94
CA PHE A 35 -6.50 -22.00 -10.29
C PHE A 35 -6.54 -20.60 -10.90
N GLN A 36 -7.55 -19.80 -10.56
CA GLN A 36 -7.66 -18.40 -11.03
C GLN A 36 -6.72 -17.43 -10.28
N ASN A 37 -6.35 -17.74 -9.04
CA ASN A 37 -5.38 -16.96 -8.27
C ASN A 37 -3.91 -17.21 -8.68
N HIS A 38 -3.68 -17.92 -9.78
CA HIS A 38 -2.41 -17.96 -10.51
C HIS A 38 -2.43 -17.00 -11.69
N ASP A 39 -3.00 -15.79 -11.51
CA ASP A 39 -2.68 -14.72 -12.44
C ASP A 39 -1.15 -14.55 -12.43
N PRO A 40 -0.49 -14.66 -13.59
CA PRO A 40 0.89 -14.25 -13.67
C PRO A 40 0.91 -12.81 -13.20
N VAL A 41 1.64 -12.54 -12.11
CA VAL A 41 1.79 -11.20 -11.55
C VAL A 41 2.15 -10.30 -12.72
N SER A 42 1.15 -9.59 -13.26
CA SER A 42 1.38 -8.65 -14.34
C SER A 42 2.44 -7.69 -13.83
N PRO A 43 3.60 -7.59 -14.48
CA PRO A 43 4.68 -6.77 -13.95
C PRO A 43 4.14 -5.35 -13.81
N THR A 44 4.02 -4.88 -12.58
CA THR A 44 3.58 -3.51 -12.28
C THR A 44 4.34 -2.57 -13.21
N PRO A 45 3.68 -1.79 -14.07
CA PRO A 45 4.36 -0.99 -15.08
C PRO A 45 5.29 0.02 -14.40
N THR A 46 6.44 0.25 -15.00
CA THR A 46 7.37 1.30 -14.55
C THR A 46 6.86 2.65 -15.04
N VAL A 47 6.75 3.62 -14.14
CA VAL A 47 6.28 4.98 -14.42
C VAL A 47 7.47 5.92 -14.51
N ASN A 48 7.47 6.80 -15.49
CA ASN A 48 8.41 7.93 -15.54
C ASN A 48 7.84 9.06 -14.67
N PHE A 49 8.52 9.38 -13.60
CA PHE A 49 8.08 10.40 -12.64
C PHE A 49 8.73 11.79 -12.87
N SER A 50 9.54 11.97 -13.92
CA SER A 50 10.25 13.23 -14.16
C SER A 50 9.32 14.42 -14.42
N ALA A 51 8.26 14.21 -15.20
CA ALA A 51 7.29 15.28 -15.49
C ALA A 51 6.45 15.67 -14.28
N PRO A 52 5.80 14.72 -13.55
CA PRO A 52 5.10 15.05 -12.30
C PRO A 52 6.02 15.69 -11.24
N LEU A 53 7.27 15.23 -11.13
CA LEU A 53 8.26 15.81 -10.21
C LEU A 53 8.62 17.26 -10.58
N ALA A 54 8.82 17.54 -11.88
CA ALA A 54 9.11 18.90 -12.35
C ALA A 54 7.93 19.84 -12.06
N GLN A 55 6.70 19.38 -12.28
CA GLN A 55 5.50 20.14 -11.95
C GLN A 55 5.39 20.38 -10.43
N ALA A 56 5.54 19.36 -9.62
CA ALA A 56 5.51 19.47 -8.17
C ALA A 56 6.56 20.49 -7.67
N ARG A 57 7.78 20.44 -8.20
CA ARG A 57 8.87 21.37 -7.83
C ARG A 57 8.59 22.83 -8.23
N ALA A 58 7.85 23.03 -9.33
CA ALA A 58 7.47 24.36 -9.80
C ALA A 58 6.32 24.99 -9.00
N GLU A 59 5.39 24.18 -8.51
CA GLU A 59 4.11 24.63 -7.93
C GLU A 59 4.04 24.48 -6.41
N ALA A 60 4.80 23.56 -5.80
CA ALA A 60 4.70 23.31 -4.37
C ALA A 60 5.18 24.49 -3.50
N PRO A 61 4.47 24.80 -2.41
CA PRO A 61 4.90 25.82 -1.44
C PRO A 61 6.03 25.34 -0.50
N PHE A 62 6.53 24.12 -0.72
CA PHE A 62 7.60 23.46 0.02
C PHE A 62 8.61 22.80 -0.93
N LYS A 63 9.76 22.40 -0.41
CA LYS A 63 10.78 21.69 -1.18
C LYS A 63 10.38 20.24 -1.40
N VAL A 64 10.15 19.88 -2.66
CA VAL A 64 9.77 18.53 -3.07
C VAL A 64 11.00 17.63 -3.12
N LEU A 65 10.91 16.52 -2.37
CA LEU A 65 11.95 15.49 -2.29
C LEU A 65 11.77 14.44 -3.38
N ALA A 66 12.87 13.91 -3.86
CA ALA A 66 12.92 12.72 -4.71
C ALA A 66 14.27 12.01 -4.55
N PRO A 67 14.37 10.71 -4.80
CA PRO A 67 15.66 10.03 -4.80
C PRO A 67 16.52 10.50 -5.95
N HIS A 68 17.80 10.77 -5.69
CA HIS A 68 18.75 11.13 -6.73
C HIS A 68 20.15 10.56 -6.44
N PRO A 69 20.55 9.52 -7.18
CA PRO A 69 19.79 8.75 -8.18
C PRO A 69 18.74 7.83 -7.54
N VAL A 70 17.82 7.30 -8.37
CA VAL A 70 16.98 6.17 -7.94
C VAL A 70 17.87 4.98 -7.60
N PRO A 71 17.71 4.31 -6.45
CA PRO A 71 18.55 3.19 -6.08
C PRO A 71 18.58 2.10 -7.18
N PRO A 72 19.75 1.47 -7.42
CA PRO A 72 19.88 0.43 -8.44
C PRO A 72 18.89 -0.71 -8.25
N GLY A 73 18.21 -1.12 -9.32
CA GLY A 73 17.20 -2.18 -9.31
C GLY A 73 15.80 -1.71 -8.90
N TRP A 74 15.65 -0.51 -8.33
CA TRP A 74 14.35 0.05 -7.97
C TRP A 74 13.63 0.62 -9.19
N ARG A 75 12.31 0.67 -9.12
CA ARG A 75 11.48 1.25 -10.18
C ARG A 75 10.29 2.00 -9.59
N ALA A 76 9.97 3.15 -10.17
CA ALA A 76 8.77 3.87 -9.84
C ALA A 76 7.53 3.16 -10.41
N THR A 77 6.48 3.05 -9.60
CA THR A 77 5.21 2.42 -9.96
C THR A 77 4.05 3.40 -9.93
N SER A 78 4.22 4.50 -9.20
CA SER A 78 3.28 5.61 -9.17
C SER A 78 4.02 6.92 -8.93
N ALA A 79 3.52 7.99 -9.54
CA ALA A 79 3.97 9.35 -9.26
C ALA A 79 2.81 10.31 -9.50
N ARG A 80 2.52 11.18 -8.53
CA ARG A 80 1.36 12.05 -8.57
C ARG A 80 1.63 13.37 -7.87
N TRP A 81 1.28 14.45 -8.53
CA TRP A 81 1.19 15.78 -7.96
C TRP A 81 -0.28 16.22 -7.90
N GLU A 82 -0.74 16.59 -6.75
CA GLU A 82 -2.06 17.13 -6.53
C GLU A 82 -1.93 18.57 -6.03
N GLY A 83 -2.04 19.53 -6.97
CA GLY A 83 -1.76 20.94 -6.75
C GLY A 83 -2.99 21.84 -6.68
N ALA A 84 -4.21 21.28 -6.71
CA ALA A 84 -5.45 22.07 -6.69
C ALA A 84 -6.01 22.14 -5.27
N GLY A 85 -6.01 23.35 -4.66
CA GLY A 85 -6.64 23.58 -3.36
C GLY A 85 -5.69 24.15 -2.30
N PRO A 86 -6.16 24.27 -1.05
CA PRO A 86 -5.36 24.80 0.06
C PRO A 86 -4.30 23.81 0.54
N ALA A 87 -4.57 22.51 0.45
CA ALA A 87 -3.63 21.45 0.69
C ALA A 87 -3.17 20.87 -0.65
N VAL A 88 -1.86 20.70 -0.80
CA VAL A 88 -1.23 20.10 -1.99
C VAL A 88 -0.39 18.91 -1.56
N SER A 89 -0.27 17.91 -2.44
CA SER A 89 0.48 16.70 -2.13
C SER A 89 1.35 16.20 -3.28
N TRP A 90 2.50 15.64 -2.92
CA TRP A 90 3.40 14.91 -3.78
C TRP A 90 3.47 13.47 -3.33
N HIS A 91 3.29 12.54 -4.26
CA HIS A 91 3.41 11.10 -4.04
C HIS A 91 4.36 10.46 -5.05
N LEU A 92 5.24 9.58 -4.56
CA LEU A 92 6.11 8.74 -5.37
C LEU A 92 6.18 7.34 -4.76
N GLY A 93 5.61 6.36 -5.44
CA GLY A 93 5.69 4.94 -5.07
C GLY A 93 6.75 4.19 -5.85
N LEU A 94 7.53 3.38 -5.17
CA LEU A 94 8.64 2.60 -5.71
C LEU A 94 8.53 1.13 -5.28
N LEU A 95 9.06 0.24 -6.12
CA LEU A 95 9.33 -1.16 -5.75
C LEU A 95 10.84 -1.38 -5.77
N THR A 96 11.33 -2.08 -4.73
CA THR A 96 12.78 -2.29 -4.49
C THR A 96 13.40 -3.32 -5.41
N ALA A 97 12.60 -4.23 -5.99
CA ALA A 97 13.05 -5.32 -6.85
C ALA A 97 12.01 -5.65 -7.92
N LYS A 98 12.24 -6.74 -8.67
CA LYS A 98 11.28 -7.33 -9.61
C LYS A 98 10.79 -8.67 -9.05
N GLY A 99 9.54 -9.03 -9.38
CA GLY A 99 8.95 -10.31 -8.98
C GLY A 99 8.38 -10.31 -7.57
N SER A 100 8.30 -11.49 -6.96
CA SER A 100 7.69 -11.74 -5.65
C SER A 100 8.41 -11.10 -4.47
N ASP A 101 9.70 -10.81 -4.63
CA ASP A 101 10.55 -10.26 -3.57
C ASP A 101 10.57 -8.72 -3.58
N ALA A 102 9.71 -8.11 -4.40
CA ALA A 102 9.58 -6.67 -4.47
C ALA A 102 8.85 -6.13 -3.24
N GLU A 103 9.51 -5.25 -2.50
CA GLU A 103 8.93 -4.52 -1.39
C GLU A 103 8.52 -3.11 -1.84
N TYR A 104 7.48 -2.57 -1.24
CA TYR A 104 6.99 -1.24 -1.55
C TYR A 104 7.64 -0.18 -0.66
N VAL A 105 7.96 0.95 -1.27
CA VAL A 105 8.41 2.18 -0.59
C VAL A 105 7.67 3.36 -1.19
N GLY A 106 6.89 4.06 -0.37
CA GLY A 106 6.20 5.31 -0.69
C GLY A 106 6.95 6.52 -0.11
N LEU A 107 6.98 7.60 -0.86
CA LEU A 107 7.36 8.94 -0.40
C LEU A 107 6.17 9.85 -0.60
N ASP A 108 5.67 10.43 0.47
CA ASP A 108 4.54 11.33 0.48
C ASP A 108 4.89 12.62 1.19
N GLN A 109 4.53 13.76 0.60
CA GLN A 109 4.71 15.08 1.18
C GLN A 109 3.42 15.90 1.01
N SER A 110 3.01 16.59 2.05
CA SER A 110 1.87 17.53 1.99
C SER A 110 2.05 18.68 2.98
N ASN A 111 1.40 19.81 2.67
CA ASN A 111 1.22 20.92 3.60
C ASN A 111 -0.12 20.86 4.35
N ASP A 112 -0.81 19.75 4.26
CA ASP A 112 -2.05 19.50 5.02
C ASP A 112 -1.78 19.33 6.53
N VAL A 113 -2.85 19.23 7.29
CA VAL A 113 -2.79 18.98 8.75
C VAL A 113 -2.03 17.70 9.02
N PRO A 114 -0.91 17.74 9.78
CA PRO A 114 0.01 16.61 9.84
C PRO A 114 -0.62 15.27 10.24
N HIS A 115 -1.46 15.27 11.29
CA HIS A 115 -2.04 14.02 11.79
C HIS A 115 -3.06 13.40 10.81
N GLU A 116 -3.83 14.24 10.11
CA GLU A 116 -4.79 13.79 9.09
C GLU A 116 -4.06 13.21 7.88
N PHE A 117 -3.02 13.91 7.44
CA PHE A 117 -2.19 13.46 6.33
C PHE A 117 -1.48 12.13 6.64
N ILE A 118 -0.86 12.00 7.82
CA ILE A 118 -0.20 10.75 8.23
C ILE A 118 -1.20 9.60 8.25
N ALA A 119 -2.36 9.77 8.88
CA ALA A 119 -3.40 8.76 8.97
C ALA A 119 -4.01 8.37 7.60
N ALA A 120 -4.00 9.30 6.63
CA ALA A 120 -4.46 9.02 5.27
C ALA A 120 -3.39 8.32 4.40
N THR A 121 -2.12 8.43 4.78
CA THR A 121 -0.99 7.96 3.96
C THR A 121 -0.50 6.57 4.35
N THR A 122 -0.55 6.22 5.65
CA THR A 122 0.01 4.97 6.17
C THR A 122 -0.91 4.34 7.21
N THR A 123 -0.87 3.00 7.32
CA THR A 123 -1.54 2.26 8.40
C THR A 123 -0.68 2.14 9.65
N ALA A 124 0.58 2.60 9.57
CA ALA A 124 1.51 2.60 10.70
C ALA A 124 1.15 3.74 11.68
N ASP A 125 0.67 3.40 12.86
CA ASP A 125 0.21 4.32 13.89
C ASP A 125 0.85 4.09 15.27
N GLU A 126 1.50 2.93 15.48
CA GLU A 126 2.19 2.63 16.73
C GLU A 126 3.56 3.33 16.78
N PRO A 127 3.81 4.22 17.76
CA PRO A 127 5.05 4.96 17.82
C PRO A 127 6.24 4.07 18.24
N GLY A 128 7.31 4.14 17.47
CA GLY A 128 8.59 3.53 17.72
C GLY A 128 9.70 4.54 18.13
N PRO A 129 10.93 4.07 18.29
CA PRO A 129 12.07 4.93 18.61
C PRO A 129 12.38 5.88 17.45
N ARG A 130 12.69 7.15 17.78
CA ARG A 130 13.17 8.12 16.77
C ARG A 130 14.52 7.71 16.21
N VAL A 131 14.75 8.01 14.93
CA VAL A 131 16.01 7.78 14.24
C VAL A 131 16.56 9.08 13.68
N THR A 132 17.89 9.17 13.59
CA THR A 132 18.57 10.32 12.98
C THR A 132 19.22 9.89 11.68
N ILE A 133 18.77 10.49 10.55
CA ILE A 133 19.26 10.18 9.22
C ILE A 133 19.76 11.49 8.58
N GLY A 134 21.03 11.52 8.16
CA GLY A 134 21.65 12.73 7.61
C GLY A 134 21.58 13.95 8.54
N GLY A 135 21.65 13.75 9.86
CA GLY A 135 21.52 14.81 10.87
C GLY A 135 20.09 15.27 11.14
N VAL A 136 19.08 14.66 10.53
CA VAL A 136 17.66 14.98 10.68
C VAL A 136 16.97 13.90 11.51
N VAL A 137 16.16 14.32 12.49
CA VAL A 137 15.39 13.42 13.34
C VAL A 137 14.06 13.06 12.67
N TRP A 138 13.78 11.75 12.58
CA TRP A 138 12.55 11.17 12.07
C TRP A 138 11.82 10.42 13.18
N LYS A 139 10.48 10.52 13.21
CA LYS A 139 9.64 9.64 14.01
C LYS A 139 9.49 8.32 13.27
N THR A 140 9.53 7.20 13.98
CA THR A 140 9.20 5.89 13.42
C THR A 140 7.80 5.51 13.88
N LEU A 141 6.99 5.02 12.96
CA LEU A 141 5.70 4.38 13.24
C LEU A 141 5.73 2.97 12.67
N THR A 142 4.95 2.07 13.25
CA THR A 142 4.79 0.69 12.78
C THR A 142 3.31 0.34 12.79
N SER A 143 2.83 -0.44 11.82
CA SER A 143 1.47 -0.96 11.84
C SER A 143 1.32 -2.03 12.92
N ALA A 144 0.11 -2.20 13.47
CA ALA A 144 -0.20 -3.17 14.52
C ALA A 144 0.15 -4.62 14.14
N ASP A 145 0.11 -4.96 12.84
CA ASP A 145 0.52 -6.26 12.30
C ASP A 145 2.03 -6.38 12.00
N GLY A 146 2.77 -5.28 12.15
CA GLY A 146 4.20 -5.21 11.90
C GLY A 146 4.61 -5.23 10.42
N HIS A 147 3.64 -5.19 9.49
CA HIS A 147 3.91 -5.29 8.05
C HIS A 147 4.30 -3.97 7.39
N GLU A 148 3.92 -2.85 7.98
CA GLU A 148 4.29 -1.53 7.46
C GLU A 148 5.10 -0.75 8.49
N THR A 149 6.14 -0.06 8.01
CA THR A 149 6.91 0.91 8.80
C THR A 149 6.84 2.26 8.10
N ALA A 150 6.69 3.33 8.88
CA ALA A 150 6.74 4.69 8.39
C ALA A 150 7.79 5.52 9.13
N LEU A 151 8.53 6.33 8.37
CA LEU A 151 9.43 7.38 8.87
C LEU A 151 8.75 8.72 8.59
N VAL A 152 8.45 9.47 9.65
CA VAL A 152 7.69 10.70 9.57
C VAL A 152 8.53 11.89 10.02
N ARG A 153 8.54 12.95 9.21
CA ARG A 153 9.13 14.23 9.53
C ARG A 153 8.12 15.36 9.38
N GLU A 154 7.78 15.99 10.47
CA GLU A 154 6.91 17.16 10.48
C GLU A 154 7.76 18.45 10.50
N GLN A 155 7.45 19.36 9.61
CA GLN A 155 8.06 20.69 9.50
C GLN A 155 6.95 21.74 9.39
N PRO A 156 7.20 23.04 9.66
CA PRO A 156 6.15 24.04 9.68
C PRO A 156 5.31 24.18 8.40
N LYS A 157 5.86 23.78 7.26
CA LYS A 157 5.21 23.93 5.94
C LYS A 157 4.98 22.62 5.20
N VAL A 158 5.48 21.48 5.72
CA VAL A 158 5.38 20.21 5.04
C VAL A 158 5.56 19.06 6.02
N THR A 159 4.68 18.09 5.92
CA THR A 159 4.87 16.77 6.51
C THR A 159 5.41 15.82 5.43
N THR A 160 6.46 15.09 5.75
CA THR A 160 7.04 14.06 4.89
C THR A 160 6.85 12.71 5.54
N VAL A 161 6.28 11.76 4.81
CA VAL A 161 6.11 10.37 5.22
C VAL A 161 6.86 9.49 4.22
N VAL A 162 7.71 8.61 4.71
CA VAL A 162 8.30 7.52 3.93
C VAL A 162 7.83 6.24 4.54
N SER A 163 6.95 5.52 3.85
CA SER A 163 6.32 4.31 4.38
C SER A 163 6.43 3.14 3.41
N GLY A 164 6.24 1.94 3.92
CA GLY A 164 6.18 0.77 3.08
C GLY A 164 6.37 -0.55 3.81
N THR A 165 6.36 -1.62 3.00
CA THR A 165 6.58 -3.00 3.46
C THR A 165 8.07 -3.36 3.53
N ALA A 166 8.94 -2.49 2.98
CA ALA A 166 10.38 -2.66 3.04
C ALA A 166 10.89 -2.56 4.48
N SER A 167 11.98 -3.27 4.75
CA SER A 167 12.60 -3.23 6.08
C SER A 167 12.98 -1.80 6.49
N LYS A 168 12.96 -1.53 7.79
CA LYS A 168 13.33 -0.22 8.34
C LYS A 168 14.68 0.28 7.82
N ALA A 169 15.68 -0.59 7.70
CA ALA A 169 17.00 -0.24 7.19
C ALA A 169 16.95 0.21 5.72
N VAL A 170 16.08 -0.41 4.91
CA VAL A 170 15.86 -0.02 3.51
C VAL A 170 15.20 1.36 3.45
N LEU A 171 14.19 1.62 4.28
CA LEU A 171 13.54 2.94 4.37
C LEU A 171 14.51 4.03 4.83
N GLU A 172 15.37 3.76 5.82
CA GLU A 172 16.40 4.69 6.28
C GLU A 172 17.42 5.00 5.17
N GLY A 173 17.86 3.99 4.43
CA GLY A 173 18.73 4.15 3.27
C GLY A 173 18.07 4.98 2.15
N TYR A 174 16.79 4.74 1.90
CA TYR A 174 16.02 5.54 0.94
C TYR A 174 15.91 7.01 1.36
N VAL A 175 15.55 7.26 2.62
CA VAL A 175 15.50 8.63 3.18
C VAL A 175 16.85 9.33 3.03
N ALA A 176 17.96 8.65 3.24
CA ALA A 176 19.31 9.21 3.07
C ALA A 176 19.63 9.60 1.60
N SER A 177 18.96 8.98 0.62
CA SER A 177 19.10 9.28 -0.81
C SER A 177 18.24 10.43 -1.30
N LEU A 178 17.32 10.94 -0.49
CA LEU A 178 16.38 11.99 -0.88
C LEU A 178 17.09 13.34 -1.02
N SER A 179 16.76 14.04 -2.10
CA SER A 179 17.28 15.39 -2.37
C SER A 179 16.19 16.30 -2.94
N THR A 180 16.41 17.59 -2.87
CA THR A 180 15.51 18.59 -3.48
C THR A 180 15.90 18.95 -4.93
N GLY A 181 16.98 18.35 -5.45
CA GLY A 181 17.54 18.66 -6.78
C GLY A 181 18.42 19.86 -6.77
#